data_bdfddb6d2cc2f5dca085530466932e42
#
_entry.id   bdfddb6d2cc2f5dca085530466932e42
#
_cell.length_a   1.000
_cell.length_b   1.000
_cell.length_c   1.000
_cell.angle_alpha   90.00
_cell.angle_beta   90.00
_cell.angle_gamma   90.00
#
_symmetry.space_group_name_H-M   'P 1'
#
loop_
_entity.id
_entity.type
_entity.pdbx_description
1 polymer ?
#
loop_
_entity_poly.entity_id
_entity_poly.type
_entity_poly.pdbx_seq_one_letter_code
_entity_poly.pdbx_strand_id
1 'polypeptide(L)'
;MFSRIVVAVQAPDQGALDLVQQLATEGVTEVQVLHLRERELSGPIWYARESGREAGYLIEAAVFELRMAGISAAGNVRPAIVDRVAEAILAEAETFGADLIVLGSPRRGEVATRLFGGVTLRVLRRSSCPVIVAPRHGPRRQPAVSGQVRGQGQI
;
A
#
# COMPACT_ATOMS: atom_id res chain seq x y z
N MET A 1 8.09 5.86 16.60
CA MET A 1 8.66 6.37 15.32
C MET A 1 9.16 5.18 14.53
N PHE A 2 8.79 5.09 13.26
CA PHE A 2 9.24 4.01 12.39
C PHE A 2 10.43 4.46 11.54
N SER A 3 11.47 3.65 11.47
CA SER A 3 12.68 3.95 10.72
C SER A 3 12.68 3.31 9.33
N ARG A 4 12.05 2.14 9.19
CA ARG A 4 11.99 1.38 7.94
C ARG A 4 10.60 0.81 7.71
N ILE A 5 9.90 1.34 6.73
CA ILE A 5 8.54 0.93 6.37
C ILE A 5 8.56 0.18 5.04
N VAL A 6 7.99 -1.02 5.02
CA VAL A 6 7.61 -1.68 3.76
C VAL A 6 6.13 -1.41 3.52
N VAL A 7 5.79 -0.84 2.36
CA VAL A 7 4.42 -0.68 1.92
C VAL A 7 4.16 -1.55 0.69
N ALA A 8 3.26 -2.53 0.84
CA ALA A 8 2.87 -3.43 -0.25
C ALA A 8 1.61 -2.90 -0.92
N VAL A 9 1.72 -2.61 -2.22
CA VAL A 9 0.62 -2.08 -3.04
C VAL A 9 0.39 -2.96 -4.26
N GLN A 10 -0.86 -3.29 -4.58
CA GLN A 10 -1.22 -4.10 -5.74
C GLN A 10 -1.87 -3.28 -6.86
N ALA A 11 -2.25 -2.06 -6.57
CA ALA A 11 -2.81 -1.07 -7.48
C ALA A 11 -2.43 0.32 -6.99
N PRO A 12 -2.70 1.37 -7.76
CA PRO A 12 -2.64 2.72 -7.23
C PRO A 12 -3.49 2.80 -5.95
N ASP A 13 -2.85 2.98 -4.81
CA ASP A 13 -3.49 2.97 -3.49
C ASP A 13 -3.12 4.24 -2.72
N GLN A 14 -3.93 5.27 -2.94
CA GLN A 14 -3.71 6.55 -2.28
C GLN A 14 -3.83 6.43 -0.76
N GLY A 15 -4.71 5.55 -0.27
CA GLY A 15 -4.87 5.34 1.17
C GLY A 15 -3.60 4.80 1.84
N ALA A 16 -2.91 3.88 1.17
CA ALA A 16 -1.65 3.35 1.67
C ALA A 16 -0.53 4.41 1.66
N LEU A 17 -0.43 5.18 0.58
CA LEU A 17 0.59 6.24 0.47
C LEU A 17 0.33 7.39 1.45
N ASP A 18 -0.91 7.83 1.60
CA ASP A 18 -1.29 8.86 2.59
C ASP A 18 -0.98 8.39 4.02
N LEU A 19 -1.23 7.13 4.32
CA LEU A 19 -0.92 6.56 5.63
C LEU A 19 0.60 6.54 5.88
N VAL A 20 1.38 6.11 4.90
CA VAL A 20 2.85 6.13 4.99
C VAL A 20 3.36 7.54 5.20
N GLN A 21 2.83 8.54 4.48
CA GLN A 21 3.20 9.94 4.66
C GLN A 21 2.91 10.46 6.07
N GLN A 22 1.83 9.99 6.71
CA GLN A 22 1.50 10.35 8.09
C GLN A 22 2.41 9.69 9.13
N LEU A 23 2.91 8.49 8.85
CA LEU A 23 3.72 7.70 9.77
C LEU A 23 5.22 7.93 9.60
N ALA A 24 5.65 8.33 8.42
CA ALA A 24 7.05 8.59 8.11
C ALA A 24 7.51 9.93 8.68
N THR A 25 8.77 9.98 9.07
CA THR A 25 9.43 11.21 9.49
C THR A 25 10.43 11.60 8.40
N GLU A 26 10.30 12.80 7.88
CA GLU A 26 11.20 13.35 6.86
C GLU A 26 12.67 13.27 7.31
N GLY A 27 13.52 12.80 6.43
CA GLY A 27 14.97 12.65 6.69
C GLY A 27 15.34 11.52 7.65
N VAL A 28 14.36 10.78 8.20
CA VAL A 28 14.60 9.68 9.16
C VAL A 28 14.07 8.36 8.63
N THR A 29 12.84 8.35 8.12
CA THR A 29 12.18 7.12 7.67
C THR A 29 12.60 6.75 6.25
N GLU A 30 13.02 5.52 6.05
CA GLU A 30 13.21 4.91 4.73
C GLU A 30 11.99 4.06 4.38
N VAL A 31 11.47 4.23 3.19
CA VAL A 31 10.29 3.50 2.71
C VAL A 31 10.64 2.63 1.51
N GLN A 32 10.31 1.35 1.61
CA GLN A 32 10.37 0.40 0.50
C GLN A 32 8.96 0.16 -0.03
N VAL A 33 8.68 0.65 -1.23
CA VAL A 33 7.42 0.37 -1.92
C VAL A 33 7.55 -0.96 -2.65
N LEU A 34 6.72 -1.92 -2.29
CA LEU A 34 6.71 -3.26 -2.86
C LEU A 34 5.45 -3.48 -3.70
N HIS A 35 5.65 -3.90 -4.93
CA HIS A 35 4.59 -4.44 -5.77
C HIS A 35 4.91 -5.87 -6.15
N LEU A 36 3.96 -6.77 -5.94
CA LEU A 36 4.08 -8.17 -6.30
C LEU A 36 3.38 -8.43 -7.61
N ARG A 37 4.16 -8.75 -8.62
CA ARG A 37 3.68 -9.19 -9.91
C ARG A 37 3.24 -10.65 -9.81
N GLU A 38 1.95 -10.84 -9.61
CA GLU A 38 1.37 -12.16 -9.42
C GLU A 38 1.44 -13.01 -10.69
N ARG A 39 1.86 -14.24 -10.51
CA ARG A 39 1.94 -15.26 -11.56
C ARG A 39 1.06 -16.44 -11.19
N GLU A 40 0.33 -16.92 -12.15
CA GLU A 40 -0.56 -18.06 -12.03
C GLU A 40 -0.21 -19.13 -13.06
N LEU A 41 -0.30 -20.38 -12.66
CA LEU A 41 -0.11 -21.52 -13.57
C LEU A 41 -1.45 -21.92 -14.16
N SER A 42 -1.57 -21.85 -15.48
CA SER A 42 -2.73 -22.35 -16.21
C SER A 42 -2.31 -23.43 -17.18
N GLY A 43 -2.58 -24.68 -16.83
CA GLY A 43 -2.04 -25.84 -17.54
C GLY A 43 -0.51 -25.84 -17.47
N PRO A 44 0.21 -26.03 -18.59
CA PRO A 44 1.67 -26.01 -18.61
C PRO A 44 2.28 -24.61 -18.73
N ILE A 45 1.48 -23.54 -18.73
CA ILE A 45 1.94 -22.18 -19.03
C ILE A 45 1.80 -21.27 -17.80
N TRP A 46 2.89 -20.57 -17.49
CA TRP A 46 2.89 -19.48 -16.53
C TRP A 46 2.52 -18.17 -17.20
N TYR A 47 1.57 -17.44 -16.65
CA TYR A 47 1.28 -16.10 -17.09
C TYR A 47 1.15 -15.12 -15.90
N ALA A 48 1.49 -13.87 -16.15
CA ALA A 48 1.30 -12.79 -15.19
C ALA A 48 0.02 -12.02 -15.52
N ARG A 49 -0.69 -11.58 -14.50
CA ARG A 49 -1.93 -10.78 -14.64
C ARG A 49 -1.67 -9.38 -15.19
N GLU A 50 -0.42 -8.91 -15.10
CA GLU A 50 0.01 -7.62 -15.59
C GLU A 50 1.37 -7.72 -16.28
N SER A 51 1.71 -6.75 -17.12
CA SER A 51 3.02 -6.65 -17.73
C SER A 51 4.05 -6.08 -16.74
N GLY A 52 5.34 -6.36 -16.99
CA GLY A 52 6.41 -5.75 -16.22
C GLY A 52 6.44 -4.22 -16.34
N ARG A 53 5.98 -3.67 -17.46
CA ARG A 53 5.89 -2.22 -17.68
C ARG A 53 4.80 -1.58 -16.81
N GLU A 54 3.63 -2.19 -16.72
CA GLU A 54 2.54 -1.73 -15.85
C GLU A 54 2.96 -1.74 -14.40
N ALA A 55 3.59 -2.84 -13.95
CA ALA A 55 4.14 -2.94 -12.60
C ALA A 55 5.20 -1.86 -12.33
N GLY A 56 6.09 -1.60 -13.29
CA GLY A 56 7.10 -0.55 -13.20
C GLY A 56 6.49 0.84 -13.04
N TYR A 57 5.51 1.19 -13.84
CA TYR A 57 4.82 2.50 -13.74
C TYR A 57 4.13 2.70 -12.40
N LEU A 58 3.50 1.66 -11.87
CA LEU A 58 2.84 1.73 -10.57
C LEU A 58 3.84 2.05 -9.46
N ILE A 59 4.97 1.38 -9.45
CA ILE A 59 6.03 1.59 -8.46
C ILE A 59 6.67 2.98 -8.64
N GLU A 60 7.00 3.37 -9.84
CA GLU A 60 7.60 4.68 -10.10
C GLU A 60 6.70 5.83 -9.63
N ALA A 61 5.41 5.75 -9.90
CA ALA A 61 4.44 6.74 -9.47
C ALA A 61 4.36 6.83 -7.93
N ALA A 62 4.30 5.70 -7.24
CA ALA A 62 4.24 5.66 -5.79
C ALA A 62 5.52 6.20 -5.14
N VAL A 63 6.69 5.80 -5.65
CA VAL A 63 7.99 6.31 -5.16
C VAL A 63 8.13 7.81 -5.40
N PHE A 64 7.73 8.28 -6.58
CA PHE A 64 7.76 9.71 -6.91
C PHE A 64 6.90 10.52 -5.93
N GLU A 65 5.68 10.07 -5.64
CA GLU A 65 4.79 10.75 -4.70
C GLU A 65 5.39 10.86 -3.30
N LEU A 66 5.96 9.77 -2.78
CA LEU A 66 6.59 9.78 -1.46
C LEU A 66 7.82 10.70 -1.43
N ARG A 67 8.65 10.69 -2.47
CA ARG A 67 9.81 11.58 -2.57
C ARG A 67 9.42 13.05 -2.67
N MET A 68 8.34 13.37 -3.39
CA MET A 68 7.80 14.72 -3.45
C MET A 68 7.26 15.19 -2.09
N ALA A 69 6.88 14.27 -1.21
CA ALA A 69 6.52 14.56 0.18
C ALA A 69 7.73 14.60 1.14
N GLY A 70 8.97 14.59 0.61
CA GLY A 70 10.19 14.64 1.43
C GLY A 70 10.61 13.32 2.07
N ILE A 71 9.99 12.19 1.68
CA ILE A 71 10.26 10.87 2.26
C ILE A 71 11.27 10.11 1.40
N SER A 72 12.29 9.53 2.02
CA SER A 72 13.22 8.64 1.34
C SER A 72 12.51 7.36 0.94
N ALA A 73 12.33 7.13 -0.36
CA ALA A 73 11.60 5.99 -0.88
C ALA A 73 12.34 5.32 -2.04
N ALA A 74 12.29 3.99 -2.05
CA ALA A 74 12.71 3.14 -3.16
C ALA A 74 11.59 2.16 -3.49
N GLY A 75 11.61 1.64 -4.72
CA GLY A 75 10.59 0.70 -5.18
C GLY A 75 11.19 -0.62 -5.61
N ASN A 76 10.42 -1.67 -5.43
CA ASN A 76 10.77 -3.01 -5.87
C ASN A 76 9.56 -3.73 -6.44
N VAL A 77 9.72 -4.29 -7.63
CA VAL A 77 8.75 -5.20 -8.24
C VAL A 77 9.30 -6.61 -8.13
N ARG A 78 8.58 -7.49 -7.45
CA ARG A 78 8.96 -8.89 -7.34
C ARG A 78 7.91 -9.81 -7.93
N PRO A 79 8.32 -10.88 -8.62
CA PRO A 79 7.39 -11.92 -9.01
C PRO A 79 6.94 -12.71 -7.77
N ALA A 80 5.67 -13.05 -7.71
CA ALA A 80 5.13 -13.94 -6.70
C ALA A 80 4.12 -14.91 -7.31
N ILE A 81 4.10 -16.15 -6.82
CA ILE A 81 3.01 -17.07 -7.11
C ILE A 81 1.80 -16.61 -6.29
N VAL A 82 0.60 -16.66 -6.88
CA VAL A 82 -0.65 -16.18 -6.25
C VAL A 82 -0.82 -16.65 -4.80
N ASP A 83 -0.49 -17.91 -4.52
CA ASP A 83 -0.62 -18.48 -3.17
C ASP A 83 0.56 -18.14 -2.22
N ARG A 84 1.58 -17.42 -2.71
CA ARG A 84 2.81 -17.11 -1.97
C ARG A 84 3.04 -15.60 -1.77
N VAL A 85 2.01 -14.81 -1.94
CA VAL A 85 2.09 -13.34 -1.82
C VAL A 85 2.48 -12.92 -0.40
N ALA A 86 1.90 -13.52 0.61
CA ALA A 86 2.23 -13.20 2.01
C ALA A 86 3.70 -13.50 2.33
N GLU A 87 4.21 -14.63 1.89
CA GLU A 87 5.60 -15.03 2.08
C GLU A 87 6.57 -14.07 1.38
N ALA A 88 6.21 -13.57 0.19
CA ALA A 88 7.01 -12.59 -0.53
C ALA A 88 7.05 -11.23 0.19
N ILE A 89 5.94 -10.78 0.76
CA ILE A 89 5.89 -9.55 1.57
C ILE A 89 6.76 -9.71 2.82
N LEU A 90 6.65 -10.81 3.53
CA LEU A 90 7.43 -11.07 4.74
C LEU A 90 8.93 -11.17 4.45
N ALA A 91 9.31 -11.81 3.35
CA ALA A 91 10.70 -11.90 2.92
C ALA A 91 11.30 -10.52 2.57
N GLU A 92 10.51 -9.66 1.91
CA GLU A 92 10.95 -8.29 1.62
C GLU A 92 11.11 -7.48 2.89
N ALA A 93 10.15 -7.58 3.82
CA ALA A 93 10.23 -6.90 5.11
C ALA A 93 11.46 -7.32 5.93
N GLU A 94 11.76 -8.61 5.95
CA GLU A 94 12.95 -9.15 6.63
C GLU A 94 14.24 -8.66 5.97
N THR A 95 14.33 -8.76 4.64
CA THR A 95 15.51 -8.31 3.88
C THR A 95 15.77 -6.81 4.05
N PHE A 96 14.71 -6.01 4.04
CA PHE A 96 14.79 -4.56 4.23
C PHE A 96 15.05 -4.18 5.70
N GLY A 97 14.77 -5.08 6.64
CA GLY A 97 14.82 -4.80 8.08
C GLY A 97 13.69 -3.88 8.52
N ALA A 98 12.49 -4.12 8.01
CA ALA A 98 11.32 -3.29 8.30
C ALA A 98 10.91 -3.35 9.77
N ASP A 99 10.57 -2.22 10.34
CA ASP A 99 9.96 -2.08 11.66
C ASP A 99 8.44 -1.79 11.57
N LEU A 100 7.92 -1.66 10.35
CA LEU A 100 6.50 -1.58 10.05
C LEU A 100 6.21 -2.14 8.65
N ILE A 101 5.12 -2.89 8.54
CA ILE A 101 4.52 -3.28 7.25
C ILE A 101 3.18 -2.56 7.08
N VAL A 102 3.01 -1.86 5.95
CA VAL A 102 1.73 -1.27 5.54
C VAL A 102 1.21 -2.08 4.36
N LEU A 103 0.00 -2.62 4.50
CA LEU A 103 -0.69 -3.31 3.41
C LEU A 103 -1.71 -2.38 2.77
N GLY A 104 -1.69 -2.31 1.45
CA GLY A 104 -2.71 -1.59 0.69
C GLY A 104 -4.08 -2.26 0.78
N SER A 105 -5.13 -1.49 0.52
CA SER A 105 -6.49 -2.00 0.50
C SER A 105 -6.74 -2.90 -0.70
N PRO A 106 -7.51 -4.00 -0.57
CA PRO A 106 -7.85 -4.84 -1.70
C PRO A 106 -8.73 -4.09 -2.71
N ARG A 107 -8.60 -4.42 -4.01
CA ARG A 107 -9.41 -3.83 -5.09
C ARG A 107 -10.90 -4.13 -4.90
N ARG A 108 -11.78 -3.20 -5.33
CA ARG A 108 -13.21 -3.47 -5.49
C ARG A 108 -13.41 -4.56 -6.55
N GLY A 109 -14.17 -5.61 -6.22
CA GLY A 109 -14.56 -6.69 -7.15
C GLY A 109 -13.74 -7.97 -7.05
N GLU A 110 -12.55 -7.95 -6.47
CA GLU A 110 -11.94 -9.19 -5.99
C GLU A 110 -12.66 -9.57 -4.70
N VAL A 111 -13.19 -10.78 -4.67
CA VAL A 111 -14.02 -11.28 -3.57
C VAL A 111 -13.37 -10.92 -2.25
N ALA A 112 -13.93 -9.95 -1.55
CA ALA A 112 -13.39 -9.38 -0.31
C ALA A 112 -13.08 -10.44 0.75
N THR A 113 -13.69 -11.61 0.64
CA THR A 113 -13.48 -12.79 1.47
C THR A 113 -12.15 -13.51 1.23
N ARG A 114 -11.54 -13.42 0.04
CA ARG A 114 -10.25 -14.07 -0.23
C ARG A 114 -9.05 -13.23 0.18
N LEU A 115 -9.11 -11.91 0.06
CA LEU A 115 -7.97 -11.02 0.32
C LEU A 115 -7.86 -10.60 1.78
N PHE A 116 -8.97 -10.34 2.46
CA PHE A 116 -8.94 -10.10 3.91
C PHE A 116 -8.63 -11.37 4.73
N GLY A 117 -8.98 -12.56 4.20
CA GLY A 117 -8.77 -13.81 4.91
C GLY A 117 -7.38 -14.41 4.76
N GLY A 118 -6.82 -14.40 3.56
CA GLY A 118 -5.62 -15.18 3.23
C GLY A 118 -4.31 -14.43 3.47
N VAL A 119 -4.02 -13.41 2.65
CA VAL A 119 -2.73 -12.72 2.65
C VAL A 119 -2.54 -11.89 3.92
N THR A 120 -3.51 -11.05 4.26
CA THR A 120 -3.44 -10.17 5.44
C THR A 120 -3.27 -10.96 6.73
N LEU A 121 -4.07 -12.01 6.93
CA LEU A 121 -3.96 -12.87 8.12
C LEU A 121 -2.62 -13.61 8.19
N ARG A 122 -2.10 -14.08 7.07
CA ARG A 122 -0.77 -14.73 7.06
C ARG A 122 0.33 -13.75 7.39
N VAL A 123 0.29 -12.53 6.85
CA VAL A 123 1.26 -11.48 7.18
C VAL A 123 1.16 -11.14 8.66
N LEU A 124 -0.05 -10.89 9.18
CA LEU A 124 -0.28 -10.58 10.60
C LEU A 124 0.23 -11.67 11.55
N ARG A 125 0.02 -12.92 11.20
CA ARG A 125 0.43 -14.05 12.06
C ARG A 125 1.92 -14.34 12.05
N ARG A 126 2.61 -13.99 10.97
CA ARG A 126 4.02 -14.38 10.74
C ARG A 126 4.98 -13.20 10.77
N SER A 127 4.47 -11.97 10.80
CA SER A 127 5.30 -10.78 10.87
C SER A 127 6.00 -10.66 12.21
N SER A 128 7.27 -10.29 12.17
CA SER A 128 8.08 -9.94 13.35
C SER A 128 7.92 -8.46 13.76
N CYS A 129 7.22 -7.67 12.97
CA CYS A 129 6.97 -6.25 13.24
C CYS A 129 5.47 -5.92 13.10
N PRO A 130 5.02 -4.75 13.60
CA PRO A 130 3.65 -4.28 13.43
C PRO A 130 3.21 -4.28 11.96
N VAL A 131 1.94 -4.57 11.75
CA VAL A 131 1.29 -4.56 10.42
C VAL A 131 0.05 -3.68 10.48
N ILE A 132 -0.06 -2.74 9.56
CA ILE A 132 -1.22 -1.87 9.40
C ILE A 132 -1.82 -2.11 8.02
N VAL A 133 -3.14 -2.23 7.97
CA VAL A 133 -3.89 -2.26 6.71
C VAL A 133 -4.43 -0.87 6.45
N ALA A 134 -4.07 -0.29 5.31
CA ALA A 134 -4.54 1.03 4.93
C ALA A 134 -6.05 1.02 4.67
N PRO A 135 -6.80 2.02 5.13
CA PRO A 135 -8.21 2.13 4.82
C PRO A 135 -8.40 2.46 3.35
N ARG A 136 -9.51 2.00 2.76
CA ARG A 136 -9.88 2.48 1.43
C ARG A 136 -10.16 3.97 1.48
N HIS A 137 -9.54 4.75 0.61
CA HIS A 137 -10.00 6.10 0.38
C HIS A 137 -11.31 6.03 -0.43
N GLY A 138 -12.43 6.20 0.27
CA GLY A 138 -13.63 6.71 -0.37
C GLY A 138 -13.41 8.19 -0.72
N PRO A 139 -14.22 8.79 -1.61
CA PRO A 139 -14.13 10.23 -1.84
C PRO A 139 -14.20 10.93 -0.47
N ARG A 140 -13.21 11.78 -0.17
CA ARG A 140 -13.22 12.59 1.05
C ARG A 140 -14.53 13.33 1.08
N ARG A 141 -15.39 13.05 2.03
CA ARG A 141 -16.49 13.94 2.36
C ARG A 141 -15.81 15.22 2.84
N GLN A 142 -15.80 16.22 1.98
CA GLN A 142 -15.49 17.56 2.46
C GLN A 142 -16.43 17.83 3.65
N PRO A 143 -15.90 18.26 4.81
CA PRO A 143 -16.77 18.70 5.88
C PRO A 143 -17.66 19.79 5.27
N ALA A 144 -18.97 19.64 5.41
CA ALA A 144 -19.91 20.66 5.00
C ALA A 144 -19.49 21.95 5.72
N VAL A 145 -19.05 22.93 4.96
CA VAL A 145 -18.82 24.26 5.47
C VAL A 145 -20.20 24.79 5.82
N SER A 146 -20.62 24.62 7.06
CA SER A 146 -21.83 25.24 7.59
C SER A 146 -21.57 26.74 7.77
N GLY A 147 -21.52 27.43 6.65
CA GLY A 147 -21.55 28.88 6.59
C GLY A 147 -22.97 29.37 6.75
N GLN A 148 -23.55 29.26 7.93
CA GLN A 148 -24.70 30.08 8.27
C GLN A 148 -24.19 31.42 8.75
N VAL A 149 -23.96 32.31 7.80
CA VAL A 149 -24.04 33.74 8.09
C VAL A 149 -25.51 34.10 8.18
N ARG A 150 -26.06 34.09 9.38
CA ARG A 150 -27.30 34.81 9.67
C ARG A 150 -26.97 36.28 9.61
N GLY A 151 -27.22 36.90 8.47
CA GLY A 151 -27.38 38.33 8.39
C GLY A 151 -28.64 38.76 9.16
N GLN A 152 -28.47 39.26 10.34
CA GLN A 152 -29.52 40.07 10.96
C GLN A 152 -29.44 41.45 10.32
N GLY A 153 -30.35 41.70 9.39
CA GLY A 153 -30.71 43.03 8.98
C GLY A 153 -31.76 43.52 9.91
N GLN A 154 -31.40 44.49 10.75
CA GLN A 154 -32.36 45.28 11.47
C GLN A 154 -32.46 46.66 10.82
N ILE A 155 -33.70 47.02 10.55
CA ILE A 155 -34.33 48.31 10.20
C ILE A 155 -34.27 48.68 8.75
#